data_8c1254789efea486b209f55670ed9d26
#
_entry.id   8c1254789efea486b209f55670ed9d26
#
_cell.length_a   1.000
_cell.length_b   1.000
_cell.length_c   1.000
_cell.angle_alpha   90.00
_cell.angle_beta   90.00
_cell.angle_gamma   90.00
#
_symmetry.space_group_name_H-M   'P 1'
#
loop_
_entity.id
_entity.type
_entity.pdbx_description
1 polymer ?
#
loop_
_entity_poly.entity_id
_entity_poly.type
_entity_poly.pdbx_seq_one_letter_code
_entity_poly.pdbx_strand_id
1 'polypeptide(L)'
;MASTSSKSSSEVSRRDLLIIAAAVLLIAIIYLLVSRFTYAIGFPLDDSWIHLTYARNLALHGEWAFRTGIPSAGSTSPLWSALLSIGFLLNLSPYIWTYFLGILTLFALAVLCEWAVRNMVVSYRPRFPWIGIFIAFEWHLTWAGMSGMETLLHGLIVTTILVLLMTNSHRYLTLGLLAGLSVWVRPDGLTLLGPILMSIYFAEKDMRSRFTAVVRCFIGFGALFGMYLLFNLAIGGTPMPNTFYAKQAEYASWQLLPITNRLGQMFLQLLVGPSLVLIPGIIGWLVKSIKERMWGSLAAFIWCAAYLGLYISRLPVYQHGRYIMPAMPVFFLFGLLAFAEFDKSKSFARYHWVVQTLWQGSVAMLTFGFIILGARSYAQDVAVIESEMVVTAKWIAQNVPPDAIIAAHDIGALGYFDNHKLIDLAGLISPEVIPFIRDEPRIASFLNYRSVDYLIAFPDFYPLLSAKLTTVFTSNSPITRQMGQPNMAVFLWKTP
;
A
#
# COMPACT_ATOMS: atom_id res chain seq x y z
N MET A 1 -11.56 -29.36 -43.17
CA MET A 1 -10.57 -28.30 -43.02
C MET A 1 -10.85 -27.58 -41.70
N ALA A 2 -10.09 -27.91 -40.68
CA ALA A 2 -10.22 -27.31 -39.37
C ALA A 2 -9.57 -25.93 -39.41
N SER A 3 -10.34 -24.87 -39.13
CA SER A 3 -9.83 -23.52 -38.96
C SER A 3 -8.94 -23.46 -37.74
N THR A 4 -7.66 -23.32 -37.95
CA THR A 4 -6.70 -22.89 -36.91
C THR A 4 -7.06 -21.45 -36.55
N SER A 5 -7.95 -21.29 -35.57
CA SER A 5 -8.33 -20.01 -34.96
C SER A 5 -7.06 -19.40 -34.33
N SER A 6 -6.65 -18.28 -34.84
CA SER A 6 -5.51 -17.48 -34.39
C SER A 6 -5.66 -17.07 -32.92
N LYS A 7 -5.12 -17.84 -32.01
CA LYS A 7 -4.95 -17.52 -30.58
C LYS A 7 -3.86 -16.45 -30.32
N SER A 8 -3.22 -15.90 -31.37
CA SER A 8 -1.99 -15.09 -31.22
C SER A 8 -2.19 -13.60 -30.91
N SER A 9 -3.41 -13.11 -30.66
CA SER A 9 -3.68 -11.67 -30.63
C SER A 9 -4.00 -11.07 -29.26
N SER A 10 -4.04 -11.87 -28.18
CA SER A 10 -4.30 -11.40 -26.82
C SER A 10 -3.03 -11.25 -25.95
N GLU A 11 -1.90 -11.73 -26.44
CA GLU A 11 -0.65 -11.64 -25.71
C GLU A 11 -0.05 -10.24 -25.78
N VAL A 12 0.56 -9.80 -24.66
CA VAL A 12 1.37 -8.59 -24.60
C VAL A 12 2.68 -8.89 -25.30
N SER A 13 2.98 -8.19 -26.39
CA SER A 13 4.17 -8.46 -27.22
C SER A 13 5.46 -8.07 -26.48
N ARG A 14 6.61 -8.62 -26.90
CA ARG A 14 7.93 -8.21 -26.37
C ARG A 14 8.18 -6.71 -26.53
N ARG A 15 7.73 -6.11 -27.62
CA ARG A 15 7.79 -4.66 -27.84
C ARG A 15 6.99 -3.91 -26.78
N ASP A 16 5.77 -4.36 -26.47
CA ASP A 16 4.91 -3.72 -25.48
C ASP A 16 5.51 -3.83 -24.07
N LEU A 17 6.08 -4.99 -23.73
CA LEU A 17 6.80 -5.17 -22.45
C LEU A 17 7.97 -4.20 -22.32
N LEU A 18 8.76 -4.00 -23.37
CA LEU A 18 9.88 -3.04 -23.36
C LEU A 18 9.38 -1.60 -23.22
N ILE A 19 8.28 -1.24 -23.88
CA ILE A 19 7.68 0.10 -23.77
C ILE A 19 7.17 0.34 -22.34
N ILE A 20 6.45 -0.62 -21.74
CA ILE A 20 5.97 -0.52 -20.36
C ILE A 20 7.16 -0.44 -19.39
N ALA A 21 8.19 -1.26 -19.57
CA ALA A 21 9.39 -1.21 -18.74
C ALA A 21 10.09 0.16 -18.83
N ALA A 22 10.23 0.70 -20.04
CA ALA A 22 10.81 2.04 -20.24
C ALA A 22 9.95 3.14 -19.57
N ALA A 23 8.61 3.05 -19.63
CA ALA A 23 7.71 3.98 -18.98
C ALA A 23 7.85 3.92 -17.44
N VAL A 24 7.89 2.71 -16.85
CA VAL A 24 8.07 2.51 -15.41
C VAL A 24 9.44 3.02 -14.94
N LEU A 25 10.50 2.75 -15.68
CA LEU A 25 11.84 3.26 -15.35
C LEU A 25 11.90 4.79 -15.47
N LEU A 26 11.31 5.36 -16.50
CA LEU A 26 11.26 6.80 -16.70
C LEU A 26 10.58 7.50 -15.51
N ILE A 27 9.39 7.02 -15.10
CA ILE A 27 8.66 7.66 -13.99
C ILE A 27 9.40 7.49 -12.67
N ALA A 28 10.00 6.33 -12.40
CA ALA A 28 10.81 6.11 -11.22
C ALA A 28 12.00 7.07 -11.16
N ILE A 29 12.70 7.26 -12.29
CA ILE A 29 13.81 8.21 -12.39
C ILE A 29 13.32 9.64 -12.12
N ILE A 30 12.17 10.05 -12.68
CA ILE A 30 11.60 11.38 -12.44
C ILE A 30 11.34 11.59 -10.94
N TYR A 31 10.70 10.63 -10.26
CA TYR A 31 10.41 10.72 -8.82
C TYR A 31 11.70 10.83 -7.99
N LEU A 32 12.70 10.01 -8.28
CA LEU A 32 13.99 10.04 -7.58
C LEU A 32 14.76 11.35 -7.84
N LEU A 33 14.76 11.85 -9.07
CA LEU A 33 15.40 13.12 -9.40
C LEU A 33 14.72 14.30 -8.70
N VAL A 34 13.38 14.38 -8.76
CA VAL A 34 12.63 15.45 -8.07
C VAL A 34 12.88 15.38 -6.57
N SER A 35 12.87 14.18 -5.97
CA SER A 35 13.19 13.98 -4.55
C SER A 35 14.61 14.43 -4.22
N ARG A 36 15.60 14.05 -5.03
CA ARG A 36 17.02 14.43 -4.86
C ARG A 36 17.22 15.95 -4.94
N PHE A 37 16.53 16.61 -5.87
CA PHE A 37 16.62 18.07 -6.01
C PHE A 37 15.83 18.83 -4.94
N THR A 38 14.80 18.20 -4.33
CA THR A 38 14.03 18.81 -3.24
C THR A 38 14.81 18.71 -1.92
N TYR A 39 15.34 17.53 -1.60
CA TYR A 39 16.11 17.29 -0.38
C TYR A 39 17.09 16.12 -0.52
N ALA A 40 16.59 14.88 -0.61
CA ALA A 40 17.39 13.65 -0.63
C ALA A 40 16.67 12.52 -1.39
N ILE A 41 17.39 11.45 -1.70
CA ILE A 41 16.79 10.16 -2.05
C ILE A 41 16.47 9.45 -0.73
N GLY A 42 15.23 9.00 -0.56
CA GLY A 42 14.76 8.38 0.68
C GLY A 42 13.35 7.81 0.52
N PHE A 43 12.75 7.40 1.62
CA PHE A 43 11.38 6.87 1.64
C PHE A 43 10.40 7.93 2.15
N PRO A 44 9.17 8.00 1.59
CA PRO A 44 8.15 8.96 2.00
C PRO A 44 7.43 8.56 3.29
N LEU A 45 7.82 7.46 3.94
CA LEU A 45 7.19 6.91 5.13
C LEU A 45 8.23 6.36 6.10
N ASP A 46 8.08 6.66 7.39
CA ASP A 46 8.88 6.10 8.46
C ASP A 46 8.68 4.57 8.60
N ASP A 47 7.45 4.09 8.36
CA ASP A 47 7.11 2.65 8.37
C ASP A 47 8.01 1.80 7.45
N SER A 48 8.56 2.39 6.38
CA SER A 48 9.47 1.68 5.47
C SER A 48 10.74 1.22 6.18
N TRP A 49 11.23 2.02 7.12
CA TRP A 49 12.36 1.69 7.94
C TRP A 49 12.04 0.58 8.96
N ILE A 50 10.76 0.44 9.39
CA ILE A 50 10.34 -0.69 10.22
C ILE A 50 10.56 -2.00 9.46
N HIS A 51 10.07 -2.09 8.21
CA HIS A 51 10.25 -3.27 7.38
C HIS A 51 11.72 -3.58 7.11
N LEU A 52 12.53 -2.55 6.86
CA LEU A 52 13.97 -2.70 6.64
C LEU A 52 14.72 -3.14 7.91
N THR A 53 14.26 -2.72 9.08
CA THR A 53 14.82 -3.18 10.38
C THR A 53 14.58 -4.68 10.57
N TYR A 54 13.35 -5.16 10.36
CA TYR A 54 13.05 -6.59 10.40
C TYR A 54 13.81 -7.36 9.32
N ALA A 55 13.91 -6.82 8.11
CA ALA A 55 14.62 -7.42 7.01
C ALA A 55 16.12 -7.58 7.29
N ARG A 56 16.74 -6.54 7.84
CA ARG A 56 18.16 -6.55 8.26
C ARG A 56 18.40 -7.61 9.34
N ASN A 57 17.59 -7.63 10.39
CA ASN A 57 17.76 -8.55 11.51
C ASN A 57 17.50 -10.00 11.06
N LEU A 58 16.54 -10.24 10.20
CA LEU A 58 16.30 -11.56 9.59
C LEU A 58 17.51 -12.01 8.77
N ALA A 59 18.07 -11.14 7.92
CA ALA A 59 19.17 -11.49 7.03
C ALA A 59 20.50 -11.72 7.81
N LEU A 60 20.81 -10.87 8.77
CA LEU A 60 22.12 -10.85 9.42
C LEU A 60 22.17 -11.72 10.69
N HIS A 61 21.04 -11.91 11.39
CA HIS A 61 20.97 -12.61 12.66
C HIS A 61 20.03 -13.82 12.64
N GLY A 62 19.23 -14.01 11.56
CA GLY A 62 18.22 -15.06 11.49
C GLY A 62 17.02 -14.80 12.42
N GLU A 63 16.85 -13.57 12.92
CA GLU A 63 15.85 -13.22 13.92
C GLU A 63 14.71 -12.40 13.32
N TRP A 64 13.48 -12.81 13.62
CA TRP A 64 12.30 -11.99 13.36
C TRP A 64 12.08 -11.04 14.54
N ALA A 65 12.82 -9.97 14.57
CA ALA A 65 12.87 -9.02 15.67
C ALA A 65 13.09 -7.60 15.18
N PHE A 66 12.46 -6.62 15.85
CA PHE A 66 12.77 -5.21 15.63
C PHE A 66 14.07 -4.82 16.33
N ARG A 67 14.32 -5.35 17.53
CA ARG A 67 15.58 -5.31 18.26
C ARG A 67 16.15 -6.71 18.38
N THR A 68 17.40 -6.90 18.06
CA THR A 68 18.10 -8.19 18.17
C THR A 68 17.93 -8.80 19.55
N GLY A 69 17.64 -10.09 19.61
CA GLY A 69 17.39 -10.83 20.85
C GLY A 69 15.97 -10.68 21.43
N ILE A 70 15.10 -9.82 20.84
CA ILE A 70 13.74 -9.60 21.32
C ILE A 70 12.75 -9.81 20.16
N PRO A 71 12.23 -11.04 19.97
CA PRO A 71 11.19 -11.31 18.95
C PRO A 71 9.99 -10.38 19.11
N SER A 72 9.44 -9.89 18.01
CA SER A 72 8.30 -8.99 18.04
C SER A 72 7.43 -9.11 16.78
N ALA A 73 6.12 -8.92 16.94
CA ALA A 73 5.14 -8.95 15.85
C ALA A 73 4.76 -7.54 15.36
N GLY A 74 5.74 -6.65 15.25
CA GLY A 74 5.54 -5.25 14.85
C GLY A 74 5.52 -5.01 13.34
N SER A 75 5.94 -5.99 12.51
CA SER A 75 5.82 -5.87 11.06
C SER A 75 4.41 -6.25 10.58
N THR A 76 3.74 -5.33 9.89
CA THR A 76 2.42 -5.57 9.29
C THR A 76 2.48 -6.57 8.13
N SER A 77 3.63 -6.63 7.44
CA SER A 77 3.84 -7.41 6.21
C SER A 77 5.04 -8.33 6.33
N PRO A 78 4.87 -9.54 6.88
CA PRO A 78 5.97 -10.50 6.97
C PRO A 78 6.59 -10.83 5.61
N LEU A 79 5.79 -11.01 4.57
CA LEU A 79 6.29 -11.35 3.24
C LEU A 79 7.15 -10.20 2.66
N TRP A 80 6.73 -8.95 2.84
CA TRP A 80 7.50 -7.81 2.33
C TRP A 80 8.85 -7.69 3.03
N SER A 81 8.87 -7.78 4.37
CA SER A 81 10.12 -7.77 5.14
C SER A 81 11.05 -8.94 4.75
N ALA A 82 10.49 -10.13 4.48
CA ALA A 82 11.27 -11.26 3.98
C ALA A 82 11.84 -11.02 2.58
N LEU A 83 11.08 -10.40 1.66
CA LEU A 83 11.59 -10.00 0.34
C LEU A 83 12.71 -8.94 0.45
N LEU A 84 12.56 -7.98 1.35
CA LEU A 84 13.58 -6.97 1.62
C LEU A 84 14.85 -7.58 2.21
N SER A 85 14.77 -8.66 2.99
CA SER A 85 15.94 -9.31 3.60
C SER A 85 16.89 -9.91 2.55
N ILE A 86 16.41 -10.27 1.37
CA ILE A 86 17.23 -10.77 0.26
C ILE A 86 18.27 -9.70 -0.15
N GLY A 87 17.92 -8.42 -0.14
CA GLY A 87 18.85 -7.34 -0.45
C GLY A 87 20.03 -7.27 0.51
N PHE A 88 19.79 -7.50 1.80
CA PHE A 88 20.85 -7.56 2.80
C PHE A 88 21.74 -8.80 2.62
N LEU A 89 21.17 -9.96 2.31
CA LEU A 89 21.94 -11.18 1.97
C LEU A 89 22.83 -10.98 0.74
N LEU A 90 22.39 -10.18 -0.21
CA LEU A 90 23.15 -9.84 -1.42
C LEU A 90 24.08 -8.63 -1.23
N ASN A 91 24.18 -8.06 -0.03
CA ASN A 91 24.96 -6.87 0.29
C ASN A 91 24.60 -5.65 -0.60
N LEU A 92 23.32 -5.54 -0.99
CA LEU A 92 22.84 -4.40 -1.76
C LEU A 92 22.42 -3.26 -0.82
N SER A 93 22.53 -2.03 -1.32
CA SER A 93 21.96 -0.87 -0.61
C SER A 93 20.46 -1.09 -0.37
N PRO A 94 19.93 -0.80 0.83
CA PRO A 94 18.50 -0.92 1.15
C PRO A 94 17.64 -0.11 0.19
N TYR A 95 18.09 1.07 -0.23
CA TYR A 95 17.40 1.89 -1.22
C TYR A 95 17.30 1.20 -2.59
N ILE A 96 18.43 0.71 -3.12
CA ILE A 96 18.49 0.09 -4.45
C ILE A 96 17.57 -1.13 -4.52
N TRP A 97 17.64 -2.01 -3.52
CA TRP A 97 16.85 -3.24 -3.51
C TRP A 97 15.36 -2.95 -3.34
N THR A 98 15.01 -2.04 -2.44
CA THR A 98 13.62 -1.67 -2.17
C THR A 98 12.97 -1.02 -3.39
N TYR A 99 13.66 -0.06 -4.03
CA TYR A 99 13.17 0.55 -5.28
C TYR A 99 13.07 -0.47 -6.42
N PHE A 100 14.02 -1.39 -6.54
CA PHE A 100 13.94 -2.46 -7.53
C PHE A 100 12.67 -3.30 -7.36
N LEU A 101 12.35 -3.72 -6.14
CA LEU A 101 11.11 -4.47 -5.86
C LEU A 101 9.86 -3.65 -6.17
N GLY A 102 9.84 -2.37 -5.83
CA GLY A 102 8.73 -1.48 -6.14
C GLY A 102 8.54 -1.26 -7.64
N ILE A 103 9.61 -1.01 -8.37
CA ILE A 103 9.64 -0.87 -9.85
C ILE A 103 9.16 -2.17 -10.52
N LEU A 104 9.66 -3.32 -10.07
CA LEU A 104 9.25 -4.62 -10.59
C LEU A 104 7.76 -4.88 -10.34
N THR A 105 7.25 -4.52 -9.18
CA THR A 105 5.83 -4.64 -8.83
C THR A 105 4.96 -3.73 -9.69
N LEU A 106 5.38 -2.48 -9.91
CA LEU A 106 4.67 -1.54 -10.78
C LEU A 106 4.65 -2.02 -12.24
N PHE A 107 5.78 -2.53 -12.72
CA PHE A 107 5.87 -3.14 -14.04
C PHE A 107 4.92 -4.34 -14.19
N ALA A 108 4.93 -5.26 -13.23
CA ALA A 108 4.05 -6.43 -13.24
C ALA A 108 2.57 -6.02 -13.23
N LEU A 109 2.20 -5.03 -12.43
CA LEU A 109 0.84 -4.49 -12.36
C LEU A 109 0.41 -3.85 -13.70
N ALA A 110 1.28 -3.06 -14.30
CA ALA A 110 1.03 -2.41 -15.59
C ALA A 110 0.84 -3.45 -16.73
N VAL A 111 1.68 -4.49 -16.76
CA VAL A 111 1.55 -5.61 -17.71
C VAL A 111 0.26 -6.40 -17.46
N LEU A 112 -0.09 -6.66 -16.21
CA LEU A 112 -1.32 -7.37 -15.83
C LEU A 112 -2.57 -6.61 -16.31
N CYS A 113 -2.63 -5.30 -16.10
CA CYS A 113 -3.76 -4.48 -16.54
C CYS A 113 -3.87 -4.40 -18.07
N GLU A 114 -2.74 -4.22 -18.77
CA GLU A 114 -2.70 -4.27 -20.25
C GLU A 114 -3.20 -5.61 -20.76
N TRP A 115 -2.72 -6.72 -20.18
CA TRP A 115 -3.14 -8.07 -20.54
C TRP A 115 -4.64 -8.28 -20.26
N ALA A 116 -5.13 -7.82 -19.11
CA ALA A 116 -6.54 -7.98 -18.73
C ALA A 116 -7.47 -7.31 -19.74
N VAL A 117 -7.18 -6.06 -20.14
CA VAL A 117 -8.02 -5.34 -21.11
C VAL A 117 -7.97 -6.02 -22.48
N ARG A 118 -6.81 -6.49 -22.95
CA ARG A 118 -6.69 -7.21 -24.23
C ARG A 118 -7.50 -8.53 -24.24
N ASN A 119 -7.60 -9.19 -23.10
CA ASN A 119 -8.36 -10.45 -23.02
C ASN A 119 -9.87 -10.24 -22.85
N MET A 120 -10.26 -9.20 -22.11
CA MET A 120 -11.67 -8.96 -21.81
C MET A 120 -12.40 -8.17 -22.93
N VAL A 121 -11.68 -7.31 -23.64
CA VAL A 121 -12.22 -6.52 -24.75
C VAL A 121 -11.65 -7.05 -26.07
N VAL A 122 -12.36 -8.04 -26.66
CA VAL A 122 -11.91 -8.74 -27.89
C VAL A 122 -11.63 -7.78 -29.06
N SER A 123 -12.35 -6.68 -29.12
CA SER A 123 -12.19 -5.67 -30.16
C SER A 123 -10.98 -4.75 -29.95
N TYR A 124 -10.42 -4.72 -28.76
CA TYR A 124 -9.26 -3.89 -28.41
C TYR A 124 -7.97 -4.47 -28.97
N ARG A 125 -7.38 -3.77 -29.94
CA ARG A 125 -6.12 -4.14 -30.65
C ARG A 125 -5.27 -2.90 -30.80
N PRO A 126 -4.70 -2.39 -29.69
CA PRO A 126 -3.91 -1.16 -29.75
C PRO A 126 -2.56 -1.41 -30.44
N ARG A 127 -2.07 -0.38 -31.12
CA ARG A 127 -0.70 -0.35 -31.65
C ARG A 127 0.34 -0.06 -30.56
N PHE A 128 -0.11 0.36 -29.40
CA PHE A 128 0.70 0.85 -28.31
C PHE A 128 0.07 0.47 -26.96
N PRO A 129 0.84 0.03 -25.94
CA PRO A 129 0.30 -0.47 -24.67
C PRO A 129 -0.09 0.68 -23.74
N TRP A 130 -1.06 1.51 -24.15
CA TRP A 130 -1.42 2.73 -23.43
C TRP A 130 -2.07 2.46 -22.06
N ILE A 131 -2.72 1.29 -21.86
CA ILE A 131 -3.23 0.89 -20.54
C ILE A 131 -2.08 0.68 -19.57
N GLY A 132 -1.07 -0.10 -19.97
CA GLY A 132 0.12 -0.32 -19.16
C GLY A 132 0.87 0.97 -18.83
N ILE A 133 0.95 1.90 -19.81
CA ILE A 133 1.58 3.20 -19.61
C ILE A 133 0.75 4.07 -18.65
N PHE A 134 -0.58 4.07 -18.77
CA PHE A 134 -1.45 4.76 -17.83
C PHE A 134 -1.21 4.27 -16.40
N ILE A 135 -1.19 2.95 -16.17
CA ILE A 135 -0.92 2.36 -14.86
C ILE A 135 0.47 2.73 -14.35
N ALA A 136 1.49 2.72 -15.24
CA ALA A 136 2.85 3.12 -14.88
C ALA A 136 2.96 4.58 -14.46
N PHE A 137 2.18 5.48 -15.06
CA PHE A 137 2.19 6.92 -14.80
C PHE A 137 1.11 7.38 -13.82
N GLU A 138 0.26 6.49 -13.35
CA GLU A 138 -0.72 6.84 -12.33
C GLU A 138 -0.01 7.14 -11.01
N TRP A 139 -0.17 8.35 -10.53
CA TRP A 139 0.68 8.94 -9.49
C TRP A 139 0.60 8.23 -8.13
N HIS A 140 -0.59 7.74 -7.73
CA HIS A 140 -0.73 6.96 -6.47
C HIS A 140 0.04 5.64 -6.56
N LEU A 141 -0.04 4.95 -7.70
CA LEU A 141 0.62 3.67 -7.90
C LEU A 141 2.14 3.84 -7.98
N THR A 142 2.60 4.91 -8.64
CA THR A 142 4.03 5.25 -8.67
C THR A 142 4.53 5.62 -7.28
N TRP A 143 3.80 6.48 -6.55
CA TRP A 143 4.13 6.83 -5.17
C TRP A 143 4.21 5.58 -4.29
N ALA A 144 3.22 4.67 -4.37
CA ALA A 144 3.23 3.41 -3.62
C ALA A 144 4.42 2.51 -3.99
N GLY A 145 4.75 2.41 -5.29
CA GLY A 145 5.90 1.63 -5.78
C GLY A 145 7.24 2.16 -5.28
N MET A 146 7.35 3.48 -5.12
CA MET A 146 8.57 4.13 -4.64
C MET A 146 8.59 4.31 -3.11
N SER A 147 7.52 3.94 -2.40
CA SER A 147 7.36 4.22 -0.97
C SER A 147 8.20 3.35 -0.03
N GLY A 148 8.73 2.23 -0.50
CA GLY A 148 9.38 1.25 0.37
C GLY A 148 8.41 0.34 1.13
N MET A 149 7.10 0.48 0.87
CA MET A 149 6.03 -0.28 1.53
C MET A 149 5.48 -1.40 0.64
N GLU A 150 4.80 -2.32 1.27
CA GLU A 150 4.11 -3.46 0.66
C GLU A 150 2.85 -3.10 -0.14
N THR A 151 2.40 -1.86 -0.07
CA THR A 151 1.09 -1.39 -0.57
C THR A 151 0.85 -1.78 -2.03
N LEU A 152 1.84 -1.55 -2.89
CA LEU A 152 1.70 -1.87 -4.31
C LEU A 152 1.74 -3.38 -4.58
N LEU A 153 2.55 -4.14 -3.83
CA LEU A 153 2.59 -5.60 -3.92
C LEU A 153 1.23 -6.21 -3.54
N HIS A 154 0.61 -5.68 -2.48
CA HIS A 154 -0.75 -6.08 -2.12
C HIS A 154 -1.74 -5.75 -3.25
N GLY A 155 -1.68 -4.54 -3.81
CA GLY A 155 -2.49 -4.12 -4.96
C GLY A 155 -2.31 -5.03 -6.19
N LEU A 156 -1.09 -5.50 -6.45
CA LEU A 156 -0.82 -6.46 -7.54
C LEU A 156 -1.53 -7.81 -7.29
N ILE A 157 -1.44 -8.36 -6.07
CA ILE A 157 -2.08 -9.63 -5.73
C ILE A 157 -3.61 -9.50 -5.78
N VAL A 158 -4.16 -8.43 -5.21
CA VAL A 158 -5.58 -8.09 -5.27
C VAL A 158 -6.05 -8.03 -6.72
N THR A 159 -5.37 -7.24 -7.55
CA THR A 159 -5.71 -7.08 -8.97
C THR A 159 -5.61 -8.40 -9.71
N THR A 160 -4.60 -9.22 -9.42
CA THR A 160 -4.45 -10.55 -10.04
C THR A 160 -5.65 -11.45 -9.73
N ILE A 161 -6.07 -11.53 -8.47
CA ILE A 161 -7.23 -12.35 -8.08
C ILE A 161 -8.49 -11.85 -8.78
N LEU A 162 -8.76 -10.54 -8.73
CA LEU A 162 -9.99 -9.98 -9.29
C LEU A 162 -10.01 -10.08 -10.82
N VAL A 163 -8.88 -9.90 -11.50
CA VAL A 163 -8.76 -10.13 -12.95
C VAL A 163 -8.99 -11.61 -13.29
N LEU A 164 -8.47 -12.55 -12.51
CA LEU A 164 -8.75 -13.98 -12.71
C LEU A 164 -10.24 -14.29 -12.56
N LEU A 165 -10.94 -13.66 -11.61
CA LEU A 165 -12.39 -13.80 -11.48
C LEU A 165 -13.13 -13.16 -12.67
N MET A 166 -12.73 -11.97 -13.10
CA MET A 166 -13.32 -11.27 -14.24
C MET A 166 -13.13 -12.03 -15.56
N THR A 167 -12.05 -12.80 -15.68
CA THR A 167 -11.78 -13.67 -16.84
C THR A 167 -12.32 -15.10 -16.67
N ASN A 168 -13.19 -15.33 -15.70
CA ASN A 168 -13.84 -16.60 -15.40
C ASN A 168 -12.86 -17.75 -15.17
N SER A 169 -11.82 -17.53 -14.38
CA SER A 169 -10.88 -18.58 -14.00
C SER A 169 -11.49 -19.53 -12.97
N HIS A 170 -11.48 -20.83 -13.25
CA HIS A 170 -11.91 -21.91 -12.35
C HIS A 170 -10.76 -22.52 -11.53
N ARG A 171 -9.62 -21.83 -11.40
CA ARG A 171 -8.44 -22.30 -10.65
C ARG A 171 -8.57 -22.02 -9.15
N TYR A 172 -9.59 -22.59 -8.51
CA TYR A 172 -9.97 -22.23 -7.14
C TYR A 172 -8.89 -22.50 -6.08
N LEU A 173 -8.07 -23.53 -6.26
CA LEU A 173 -6.90 -23.76 -5.38
C LEU A 173 -5.90 -22.60 -5.49
N THR A 174 -5.58 -22.17 -6.70
CA THR A 174 -4.66 -21.04 -6.95
C THR A 174 -5.24 -19.73 -6.39
N LEU A 175 -6.54 -19.48 -6.57
CA LEU A 175 -7.21 -18.31 -6.01
C LEU A 175 -7.14 -18.31 -4.48
N GLY A 176 -7.34 -19.48 -3.84
CA GLY A 176 -7.18 -19.63 -2.40
C GLY A 176 -5.74 -19.39 -1.94
N LEU A 177 -4.75 -19.96 -2.64
CA LEU A 177 -3.32 -19.72 -2.35
C LEU A 177 -2.97 -18.22 -2.47
N LEU A 178 -3.40 -17.55 -3.53
CA LEU A 178 -3.17 -16.10 -3.71
C LEU A 178 -3.84 -15.27 -2.62
N ALA A 179 -5.07 -15.63 -2.21
CA ALA A 179 -5.75 -14.96 -1.11
C ALA A 179 -5.01 -15.18 0.23
N GLY A 180 -4.54 -16.38 0.51
CA GLY A 180 -3.69 -16.68 1.67
C GLY A 180 -2.36 -15.92 1.63
N LEU A 181 -1.70 -15.86 0.47
CA LEU A 181 -0.48 -15.10 0.26
C LEU A 181 -0.71 -13.59 0.47
N SER A 182 -1.87 -13.08 0.04
CA SER A 182 -2.27 -11.69 0.24
C SER A 182 -2.28 -11.32 1.72
N VAL A 183 -2.67 -12.24 2.62
CA VAL A 183 -2.66 -12.01 4.08
C VAL A 183 -1.23 -11.86 4.62
N TRP A 184 -0.24 -12.56 4.07
CA TRP A 184 1.18 -12.39 4.42
C TRP A 184 1.74 -11.02 4.01
N VAL A 185 1.09 -10.38 3.02
CA VAL A 185 1.40 -8.99 2.64
C VAL A 185 0.61 -8.00 3.49
N ARG A 186 -0.72 -8.24 3.65
CA ARG A 186 -1.55 -7.40 4.51
C ARG A 186 -2.75 -8.20 5.04
N PRO A 187 -3.11 -8.04 6.34
CA PRO A 187 -4.24 -8.76 6.94
C PRO A 187 -5.58 -8.58 6.21
N ASP A 188 -5.79 -7.42 5.56
CA ASP A 188 -6.98 -7.12 4.77
C ASP A 188 -7.13 -7.98 3.51
N GLY A 189 -6.11 -8.75 3.13
CA GLY A 189 -6.20 -9.82 2.14
C GLY A 189 -7.30 -10.86 2.43
N LEU A 190 -7.71 -11.03 3.69
CA LEU A 190 -8.87 -11.84 4.08
C LEU A 190 -10.16 -11.46 3.34
N THR A 191 -10.32 -10.20 2.98
CA THR A 191 -11.51 -9.70 2.28
C THR A 191 -11.70 -10.32 0.90
N LEU A 192 -10.63 -10.85 0.29
CA LEU A 192 -10.66 -11.47 -1.04
C LEU A 192 -11.41 -12.80 -1.08
N LEU A 193 -11.65 -13.45 0.05
CA LEU A 193 -12.51 -14.64 0.10
C LEU A 193 -13.94 -14.31 -0.35
N GLY A 194 -14.46 -13.13 -0.03
CA GLY A 194 -15.81 -12.72 -0.43
C GLY A 194 -16.06 -12.82 -1.94
N PRO A 195 -15.31 -12.08 -2.79
CA PRO A 195 -15.48 -12.13 -4.23
C PRO A 195 -15.17 -13.51 -4.83
N ILE A 196 -14.23 -14.27 -4.28
CA ILE A 196 -13.95 -15.65 -4.74
C ILE A 196 -15.16 -16.56 -4.49
N LEU A 197 -15.72 -16.54 -3.28
CA LEU A 197 -16.89 -17.37 -2.94
C LEU A 197 -18.12 -16.95 -3.74
N MET A 198 -18.33 -15.64 -3.93
CA MET A 198 -19.39 -15.11 -4.80
C MET A 198 -19.23 -15.63 -6.23
N SER A 199 -18.02 -15.58 -6.78
CA SER A 199 -17.74 -16.09 -8.13
C SER A 199 -18.02 -17.61 -8.22
N ILE A 200 -17.57 -18.41 -7.23
CA ILE A 200 -17.88 -19.85 -7.18
C ILE A 200 -19.39 -20.10 -7.21
N TYR A 201 -20.15 -19.35 -6.39
CA TYR A 201 -21.59 -19.53 -6.29
C TYR A 201 -22.31 -19.33 -7.61
N PHE A 202 -21.93 -18.34 -8.42
CA PHE A 202 -22.57 -18.03 -9.68
C PHE A 202 -21.97 -18.75 -10.89
N ALA A 203 -20.70 -19.14 -10.85
CA ALA A 203 -20.03 -19.82 -11.96
C ALA A 203 -20.31 -21.33 -11.98
N GLU A 204 -20.37 -21.96 -10.80
CA GLU A 204 -20.61 -23.41 -10.70
C GLU A 204 -22.10 -23.73 -10.66
N LYS A 205 -22.53 -24.64 -11.54
CA LYS A 205 -23.95 -24.92 -11.76
C LYS A 205 -24.59 -25.84 -10.73
N ASP A 206 -23.85 -26.85 -10.29
CA ASP A 206 -24.36 -27.87 -9.37
C ASP A 206 -23.69 -27.81 -7.99
N MET A 207 -24.38 -28.33 -6.98
CA MET A 207 -23.92 -28.28 -5.57
C MET A 207 -22.59 -29.03 -5.35
N ARG A 208 -22.34 -30.11 -6.09
CA ARG A 208 -21.11 -30.89 -5.95
C ARG A 208 -19.90 -30.10 -6.47
N SER A 209 -20.03 -29.47 -7.64
CA SER A 209 -19.00 -28.61 -8.20
C SER A 209 -18.74 -27.40 -7.30
N ARG A 210 -19.79 -26.75 -6.78
CA ARG A 210 -19.66 -25.64 -5.79
C ARG A 210 -18.89 -26.10 -4.56
N PHE A 211 -19.30 -27.20 -3.96
CA PHE A 211 -18.64 -27.74 -2.77
C PHE A 211 -17.16 -28.05 -3.04
N THR A 212 -16.86 -28.72 -4.15
CA THR A 212 -15.48 -29.04 -4.54
C THR A 212 -14.65 -27.78 -4.78
N ALA A 213 -15.21 -26.75 -5.42
CA ALA A 213 -14.56 -25.46 -5.65
C ALA A 213 -14.25 -24.72 -4.34
N VAL A 214 -15.23 -24.69 -3.43
CA VAL A 214 -15.07 -24.10 -2.09
C VAL A 214 -13.98 -24.84 -1.30
N VAL A 215 -14.02 -26.17 -1.26
CA VAL A 215 -13.01 -26.96 -0.57
C VAL A 215 -11.61 -26.69 -1.12
N ARG A 216 -11.43 -26.69 -2.45
CA ARG A 216 -10.15 -26.35 -3.09
C ARG A 216 -9.67 -24.93 -2.72
N CYS A 217 -10.57 -23.97 -2.73
CA CYS A 217 -10.24 -22.59 -2.31
C CYS A 217 -9.77 -22.56 -0.86
N PHE A 218 -10.53 -23.19 0.06
CA PHE A 218 -10.16 -23.19 1.48
C PHE A 218 -8.92 -24.02 1.80
N ILE A 219 -8.61 -25.08 1.05
CA ILE A 219 -7.33 -25.80 1.18
C ILE A 219 -6.17 -24.85 0.83
N GLY A 220 -6.25 -24.16 -0.32
CA GLY A 220 -5.20 -23.23 -0.72
C GLY A 220 -5.06 -22.03 0.24
N PHE A 221 -6.17 -21.44 0.62
CA PHE A 221 -6.19 -20.33 1.57
C PHE A 221 -5.72 -20.76 2.96
N GLY A 222 -6.28 -21.83 3.50
CA GLY A 222 -6.00 -22.33 4.85
C GLY A 222 -4.55 -22.75 5.05
N ALA A 223 -3.91 -23.31 4.01
CA ALA A 223 -2.50 -23.66 4.06
C ALA A 223 -1.61 -22.46 4.39
N LEU A 224 -1.80 -21.31 3.72
CA LEU A 224 -0.98 -20.12 3.95
C LEU A 224 -1.50 -19.28 5.13
N PHE A 225 -2.82 -19.18 5.30
CA PHE A 225 -3.40 -18.44 6.41
C PHE A 225 -3.14 -19.13 7.76
N GLY A 226 -3.23 -20.46 7.82
CA GLY A 226 -2.88 -21.22 9.02
C GLY A 226 -1.44 -20.99 9.46
N MET A 227 -0.49 -21.04 8.51
CA MET A 227 0.91 -20.70 8.78
C MET A 227 1.08 -19.25 9.27
N TYR A 228 0.33 -18.28 8.70
CA TYR A 228 0.36 -16.90 9.14
C TYR A 228 -0.11 -16.74 10.60
N LEU A 229 -1.20 -17.42 10.98
CA LEU A 229 -1.69 -17.39 12.36
C LEU A 229 -0.67 -18.01 13.34
N LEU A 230 -0.11 -19.17 12.98
CA LEU A 230 0.92 -19.84 13.78
C LEU A 230 2.17 -18.97 13.95
N PHE A 231 2.60 -18.30 12.88
CA PHE A 231 3.72 -17.38 12.90
C PHE A 231 3.48 -16.21 13.88
N ASN A 232 2.33 -15.54 13.80
CA ASN A 232 2.02 -14.44 14.73
C ASN A 232 1.87 -14.91 16.17
N LEU A 233 1.23 -16.07 16.40
CA LEU A 233 1.12 -16.67 17.74
C LEU A 233 2.49 -17.01 18.34
N ALA A 234 3.39 -17.55 17.55
CA ALA A 234 4.72 -17.92 18.01
C ALA A 234 5.59 -16.70 18.37
N ILE A 235 5.42 -15.58 17.67
CA ILE A 235 6.28 -14.39 17.83
C ILE A 235 5.63 -13.35 18.74
N GLY A 236 4.34 -13.10 18.60
CA GLY A 236 3.63 -12.03 19.31
C GLY A 236 2.61 -12.50 20.34
N GLY A 237 2.38 -13.81 20.45
CA GLY A 237 1.37 -14.38 21.36
C GLY A 237 -0.08 -14.09 20.95
N THR A 238 -0.30 -13.45 19.80
CA THR A 238 -1.63 -13.08 19.29
C THR A 238 -1.78 -13.55 17.84
N PRO A 239 -3.02 -13.88 17.36
CA PRO A 239 -3.21 -14.41 16.01
C PRO A 239 -2.97 -13.38 14.90
N MET A 240 -3.00 -12.09 15.21
CA MET A 240 -2.71 -10.98 14.30
C MET A 240 -1.50 -10.18 14.80
N PRO A 241 -0.78 -9.45 13.92
CA PRO A 241 0.34 -8.63 14.36
C PRO A 241 -0.13 -7.49 15.28
N ASN A 242 0.76 -7.01 16.14
CA ASN A 242 0.48 -5.91 17.07
C ASN A 242 -0.07 -4.67 16.36
N THR A 243 0.43 -4.37 15.16
CA THR A 243 -0.02 -3.26 14.33
C THR A 243 -1.51 -3.30 14.02
N PHE A 244 -2.12 -4.49 13.93
CA PHE A 244 -3.56 -4.63 13.72
C PHE A 244 -4.37 -4.08 14.90
N TYR A 245 -3.93 -4.39 16.12
CA TYR A 245 -4.59 -3.92 17.35
C TYR A 245 -4.26 -2.44 17.63
N ALA A 246 -2.99 -2.05 17.47
CA ALA A 246 -2.52 -0.70 17.70
C ALA A 246 -3.24 0.33 16.83
N LYS A 247 -3.36 0.09 15.53
CA LYS A 247 -4.08 1.00 14.61
C LYS A 247 -5.56 1.14 14.93
N GLN A 248 -6.21 0.10 15.42
CA GLN A 248 -7.62 0.21 15.85
C GLN A 248 -7.77 1.09 17.09
N ALA A 249 -6.83 1.00 18.04
CA ALA A 249 -6.85 1.83 19.25
C ALA A 249 -6.47 3.29 18.90
N GLU A 250 -5.44 3.50 18.12
CA GLU A 250 -4.95 4.84 17.75
C GLU A 250 -5.99 5.66 16.99
N TYR A 251 -6.70 5.02 16.05
CA TYR A 251 -7.69 5.69 15.19
C TYR A 251 -9.13 5.54 15.68
N ALA A 252 -9.36 5.17 16.94
CA ALA A 252 -10.71 5.05 17.50
C ALA A 252 -11.50 6.37 17.41
N SER A 253 -10.83 7.51 17.59
CA SER A 253 -11.43 8.85 17.44
C SER A 253 -11.96 9.15 16.04
N TRP A 254 -11.39 8.53 15.00
CA TRP A 254 -11.89 8.66 13.62
C TRP A 254 -13.36 8.23 13.49
N GLN A 255 -13.76 7.20 14.24
CA GLN A 255 -15.11 6.66 14.19
C GLN A 255 -16.15 7.63 14.77
N LEU A 256 -15.73 8.63 15.57
CA LEU A 256 -16.59 9.67 16.11
C LEU A 256 -16.94 10.75 15.10
N LEU A 257 -16.18 10.87 13.99
CA LEU A 257 -16.49 11.83 12.95
C LEU A 257 -17.76 11.44 12.19
N PRO A 258 -18.55 12.44 11.71
CA PRO A 258 -19.71 12.18 10.86
C PRO A 258 -19.34 11.36 9.64
N ILE A 259 -20.20 10.41 9.26
CA ILE A 259 -19.97 9.52 8.11
C ILE A 259 -19.76 10.31 6.81
N THR A 260 -20.44 11.45 6.65
CA THR A 260 -20.31 12.34 5.49
C THR A 260 -18.89 12.88 5.33
N ASN A 261 -18.25 13.27 6.45
CA ASN A 261 -16.88 13.77 6.44
C ASN A 261 -15.90 12.66 6.05
N ARG A 262 -16.08 11.45 6.62
CA ARG A 262 -15.26 10.29 6.30
C ARG A 262 -15.39 9.87 4.84
N LEU A 263 -16.62 9.85 4.31
CA LEU A 263 -16.91 9.61 2.89
C LEU A 263 -16.24 10.66 2.00
N GLY A 264 -16.42 11.96 2.32
CA GLY A 264 -15.85 13.06 1.54
C GLY A 264 -14.33 12.95 1.43
N GLN A 265 -13.63 12.71 2.55
CA GLN A 265 -12.18 12.55 2.56
C GLN A 265 -11.73 11.32 1.75
N MET A 266 -12.42 10.18 1.87
CA MET A 266 -12.10 8.95 1.15
C MET A 266 -12.27 9.11 -0.36
N PHE A 267 -13.42 9.64 -0.79
CA PHE A 267 -13.68 9.86 -2.21
C PHE A 267 -12.77 10.91 -2.82
N LEU A 268 -12.41 11.95 -2.06
CA LEU A 268 -11.43 12.93 -2.53
C LEU A 268 -10.13 12.25 -2.92
N GLN A 269 -9.56 11.40 -2.07
CA GLN A 269 -8.30 10.70 -2.36
C GLN A 269 -8.43 9.74 -3.55
N LEU A 270 -9.55 9.05 -3.69
CA LEU A 270 -9.78 8.14 -4.81
C LEU A 270 -9.92 8.91 -6.15
N LEU A 271 -10.47 10.13 -6.11
CA LEU A 271 -10.81 10.90 -7.30
C LEU A 271 -9.76 11.95 -7.70
N VAL A 272 -8.79 12.20 -6.83
CA VAL A 272 -7.68 13.12 -7.16
C VAL A 272 -6.81 12.53 -8.27
N GLY A 273 -6.85 13.15 -9.44
CA GLY A 273 -6.08 12.69 -10.60
C GLY A 273 -6.94 12.23 -11.77
N PRO A 274 -6.40 11.35 -12.62
CA PRO A 274 -7.11 10.88 -13.82
C PRO A 274 -8.33 10.02 -13.53
N SER A 275 -8.48 9.50 -12.31
CA SER A 275 -9.62 8.67 -11.90
C SER A 275 -10.97 9.36 -12.05
N LEU A 276 -11.04 10.68 -11.85
CA LEU A 276 -12.28 11.46 -12.01
C LEU A 276 -12.88 11.29 -13.42
N VAL A 277 -12.05 11.34 -14.45
CA VAL A 277 -12.50 11.21 -15.84
C VAL A 277 -12.77 9.76 -16.25
N LEU A 278 -12.44 8.78 -15.43
CA LEU A 278 -12.78 7.36 -15.64
C LEU A 278 -14.17 7.00 -15.10
N ILE A 279 -14.80 7.83 -14.26
CA ILE A 279 -16.11 7.55 -13.65
C ILE A 279 -17.18 7.16 -14.69
N PRO A 280 -17.37 7.89 -15.83
CA PRO A 280 -18.37 7.49 -16.83
C PRO A 280 -18.13 6.06 -17.36
N GLY A 281 -16.85 5.69 -17.56
CA GLY A 281 -16.47 4.35 -17.96
C GLY A 281 -16.78 3.31 -16.89
N ILE A 282 -16.48 3.61 -15.61
CA ILE A 282 -16.76 2.71 -14.48
C ILE A 282 -18.27 2.42 -14.41
N ILE A 283 -19.11 3.46 -14.51
CA ILE A 283 -20.58 3.32 -14.51
C ILE A 283 -21.01 2.48 -15.73
N GLY A 284 -20.46 2.77 -16.90
CA GLY A 284 -20.78 2.03 -18.13
C GLY A 284 -20.43 0.55 -18.02
N TRP A 285 -19.25 0.22 -17.49
CA TRP A 285 -18.83 -1.17 -17.26
C TRP A 285 -19.68 -1.88 -16.20
N LEU A 286 -20.09 -1.18 -15.16
CA LEU A 286 -21.01 -1.72 -14.14
C LEU A 286 -22.38 -2.06 -14.77
N VAL A 287 -22.97 -1.13 -15.52
CA VAL A 287 -24.26 -1.35 -16.21
C VAL A 287 -24.18 -2.53 -17.17
N LYS A 288 -23.09 -2.62 -17.95
CA LYS A 288 -22.83 -3.77 -18.83
C LYS A 288 -22.71 -5.06 -18.02
N SER A 289 -21.92 -5.06 -16.95
CA SER A 289 -21.72 -6.23 -16.10
C SER A 289 -23.02 -6.77 -15.50
N ILE A 290 -23.95 -5.88 -15.15
CA ILE A 290 -25.29 -6.26 -14.67
C ILE A 290 -26.12 -6.86 -15.81
N LYS A 291 -26.18 -6.19 -16.97
CA LYS A 291 -26.98 -6.63 -18.12
C LYS A 291 -26.51 -7.98 -18.67
N GLU A 292 -25.21 -8.17 -18.77
CA GLU A 292 -24.60 -9.38 -19.33
C GLU A 292 -24.30 -10.47 -18.27
N ARG A 293 -24.66 -10.22 -17.00
CA ARG A 293 -24.44 -11.15 -15.87
C ARG A 293 -22.97 -11.57 -15.73
N MET A 294 -22.04 -10.60 -15.84
CA MET A 294 -20.61 -10.82 -15.73
C MET A 294 -20.23 -10.97 -14.24
N TRP A 295 -20.51 -12.13 -13.66
CA TRP A 295 -20.42 -12.35 -12.21
C TRP A 295 -19.06 -12.06 -11.60
N GLY A 296 -17.97 -12.36 -12.32
CA GLY A 296 -16.60 -12.03 -11.87
C GLY A 296 -16.37 -10.51 -11.77
N SER A 297 -16.86 -9.74 -12.76
CA SER A 297 -16.81 -8.27 -12.70
C SER A 297 -17.67 -7.72 -11.57
N LEU A 298 -18.89 -8.26 -11.38
CA LEU A 298 -19.76 -7.84 -10.28
C LEU A 298 -19.18 -8.15 -8.92
N ALA A 299 -18.53 -9.32 -8.76
CA ALA A 299 -17.81 -9.67 -7.54
C ALA A 299 -16.67 -8.69 -7.24
N ALA A 300 -15.93 -8.27 -8.27
CA ALA A 300 -14.88 -7.28 -8.14
C ALA A 300 -15.42 -5.88 -7.78
N PHE A 301 -16.54 -5.44 -8.37
CA PHE A 301 -17.22 -4.19 -7.98
C PHE A 301 -17.68 -4.21 -6.52
N ILE A 302 -18.34 -5.30 -6.09
CA ILE A 302 -18.82 -5.46 -4.72
C ILE A 302 -17.63 -5.45 -3.75
N TRP A 303 -16.54 -6.14 -4.11
CA TRP A 303 -15.34 -6.11 -3.28
C TRP A 303 -14.76 -4.70 -3.15
N CYS A 304 -14.61 -3.94 -4.25
CA CYS A 304 -14.11 -2.57 -4.19
C CYS A 304 -14.99 -1.69 -3.27
N ALA A 305 -16.31 -1.78 -3.41
CA ALA A 305 -17.23 -1.01 -2.57
C ALA A 305 -17.13 -1.42 -1.09
N ALA A 306 -17.09 -2.73 -0.81
CA ALA A 306 -16.97 -3.25 0.55
C ALA A 306 -15.62 -2.91 1.20
N TYR A 307 -14.53 -2.98 0.42
CA TYR A 307 -13.18 -2.62 0.86
C TYR A 307 -13.09 -1.13 1.23
N LEU A 308 -13.60 -0.25 0.37
CA LEU A 308 -13.72 1.18 0.69
C LEU A 308 -14.59 1.42 1.92
N GLY A 309 -15.73 0.74 2.04
CA GLY A 309 -16.62 0.81 3.20
C GLY A 309 -15.95 0.39 4.50
N LEU A 310 -15.12 -0.66 4.45
CA LEU A 310 -14.32 -1.10 5.60
C LEU A 310 -13.38 0.02 6.08
N TYR A 311 -12.65 0.64 5.16
CA TYR A 311 -11.71 1.70 5.52
C TYR A 311 -12.40 3.00 5.94
N ILE A 312 -13.50 3.39 5.30
CA ILE A 312 -14.33 4.52 5.76
C ILE A 312 -14.78 4.33 7.20
N SER A 313 -15.08 3.09 7.61
CA SER A 313 -15.56 2.80 8.97
C SER A 313 -14.44 2.71 10.02
N ARG A 314 -13.19 2.45 9.63
CA ARG A 314 -12.13 2.05 10.56
C ARG A 314 -10.95 2.99 10.63
N LEU A 315 -10.46 3.50 9.52
CA LEU A 315 -9.18 4.19 9.43
C LEU A 315 -9.29 5.51 8.68
N PRO A 316 -8.54 6.56 9.09
CA PRO A 316 -8.46 7.82 8.37
C PRO A 316 -7.73 7.65 7.04
N VAL A 317 -7.93 8.63 6.18
CA VAL A 317 -7.24 8.70 4.89
C VAL A 317 -5.95 9.48 5.08
N TYR A 318 -4.85 8.78 5.28
CA TYR A 318 -3.52 9.35 5.38
C TYR A 318 -2.69 9.05 4.14
N GLN A 319 -1.66 9.86 3.93
CA GLN A 319 -0.59 9.59 2.98
C GLN A 319 -1.13 9.20 1.60
N HIS A 320 -1.89 10.14 1.01
CA HIS A 320 -2.50 10.00 -0.33
C HIS A 320 -3.45 8.78 -0.47
N GLY A 321 -4.07 8.37 0.63
CA GLY A 321 -4.99 7.22 0.62
C GLY A 321 -4.31 5.85 0.55
N ARG A 322 -3.10 5.70 1.09
CA ARG A 322 -2.32 4.44 1.02
C ARG A 322 -3.10 3.19 1.41
N TYR A 323 -4.07 3.31 2.33
CA TYR A 323 -4.88 2.17 2.76
C TYR A 323 -5.87 1.70 1.71
N ILE A 324 -6.31 2.58 0.82
CA ILE A 324 -7.23 2.25 -0.28
C ILE A 324 -6.50 2.04 -1.63
N MET A 325 -5.23 2.41 -1.73
CA MET A 325 -4.42 2.19 -2.94
C MET A 325 -4.46 0.75 -3.47
N PRO A 326 -4.55 -0.32 -2.66
CA PRO A 326 -4.68 -1.68 -3.19
C PRO A 326 -5.93 -1.92 -4.05
N ALA A 327 -7.01 -1.14 -3.86
CA ALA A 327 -8.22 -1.22 -4.67
C ALA A 327 -8.16 -0.33 -5.94
N MET A 328 -7.28 0.67 -5.97
CA MET A 328 -7.21 1.64 -7.06
C MET A 328 -6.93 1.02 -8.44
N PRO A 329 -6.00 0.05 -8.61
CA PRO A 329 -5.76 -0.57 -9.91
C PRO A 329 -7.02 -1.19 -10.53
N VAL A 330 -7.85 -1.83 -9.70
CA VAL A 330 -9.10 -2.44 -10.14
C VAL A 330 -10.16 -1.37 -10.48
N PHE A 331 -10.22 -0.32 -9.68
CA PHE A 331 -11.06 0.84 -9.95
C PHE A 331 -10.71 1.48 -11.31
N PHE A 332 -9.43 1.72 -11.57
CA PHE A 332 -8.98 2.23 -12.86
C PHE A 332 -9.28 1.24 -13.99
N LEU A 333 -9.07 -0.05 -13.75
CA LEU A 333 -9.31 -1.09 -14.75
C LEU A 333 -10.77 -1.10 -15.24
N PHE A 334 -11.75 -0.89 -14.37
CA PHE A 334 -13.15 -0.78 -14.79
C PHE A 334 -13.37 0.37 -15.79
N GLY A 335 -12.82 1.55 -15.49
CA GLY A 335 -12.90 2.69 -16.40
C GLY A 335 -12.19 2.45 -17.73
N LEU A 336 -11.01 1.84 -17.68
CA LEU A 336 -10.18 1.53 -18.84
C LEU A 336 -10.79 0.45 -19.73
N LEU A 337 -11.47 -0.55 -19.16
CA LEU A 337 -12.22 -1.57 -19.90
C LEU A 337 -13.35 -0.95 -20.72
N ALA A 338 -14.16 -0.11 -20.08
CA ALA A 338 -15.22 0.61 -20.77
C ALA A 338 -14.70 1.53 -21.87
N PHE A 339 -13.60 2.21 -21.58
CA PHE A 339 -12.92 3.08 -22.52
C PHE A 339 -12.40 2.31 -23.76
N ALA A 340 -11.76 1.15 -23.55
CA ALA A 340 -11.28 0.30 -24.64
C ALA A 340 -12.43 -0.27 -25.48
N GLU A 341 -13.60 -0.51 -24.89
CA GLU A 341 -14.80 -0.98 -25.60
C GLU A 341 -15.49 0.15 -26.37
N PHE A 342 -15.54 1.35 -25.78
CA PHE A 342 -16.18 2.53 -26.38
C PHE A 342 -15.58 2.90 -27.74
N ASP A 343 -14.29 2.67 -27.93
CA ASP A 343 -13.55 2.92 -29.17
C ASP A 343 -14.21 2.31 -30.43
N LYS A 344 -15.13 1.36 -30.27
CA LYS A 344 -15.79 0.64 -31.40
C LYS A 344 -17.31 0.66 -31.37
N SER A 345 -17.95 1.32 -30.41
CA SER A 345 -19.38 1.43 -30.33
C SER A 345 -19.93 2.33 -31.43
N LYS A 346 -20.80 1.79 -32.28
CA LYS A 346 -21.49 2.54 -33.35
C LYS A 346 -22.63 3.44 -32.81
N SER A 347 -22.86 3.45 -31.48
CA SER A 347 -24.06 4.05 -30.87
C SER A 347 -24.12 5.58 -30.93
N PHE A 348 -23.00 6.27 -31.15
CA PHE A 348 -22.92 7.74 -31.25
C PHE A 348 -22.20 8.18 -32.54
N ALA A 349 -22.53 7.58 -33.67
CA ALA A 349 -21.74 7.67 -34.91
C ALA A 349 -21.35 9.10 -35.36
N ARG A 350 -22.19 10.12 -35.11
CA ARG A 350 -21.95 11.50 -35.58
C ARG A 350 -20.95 12.27 -34.70
N TYR A 351 -20.93 12.04 -33.37
CA TYR A 351 -20.08 12.75 -32.42
C TYR A 351 -19.08 11.85 -31.74
N HIS A 352 -19.03 10.59 -32.15
CA HIS A 352 -18.19 9.57 -31.53
C HIS A 352 -16.70 9.99 -31.40
N TRP A 353 -16.15 10.46 -32.51
CA TRP A 353 -14.75 10.89 -32.56
C TRP A 353 -14.44 12.09 -31.61
N VAL A 354 -15.42 13.04 -31.51
CA VAL A 354 -15.25 14.21 -30.62
C VAL A 354 -15.23 13.77 -29.18
N VAL A 355 -16.22 12.97 -28.76
CA VAL A 355 -16.31 12.47 -27.38
C VAL A 355 -15.09 11.63 -27.02
N GLN A 356 -14.67 10.76 -27.93
CA GLN A 356 -13.49 9.93 -27.76
C GLN A 356 -12.22 10.77 -27.63
N THR A 357 -12.00 11.72 -28.52
CA THR A 357 -10.80 12.59 -28.49
C THR A 357 -10.77 13.42 -27.22
N LEU A 358 -11.91 13.99 -26.79
CA LEU A 358 -12.01 14.76 -25.56
C LEU A 358 -11.72 13.89 -24.33
N TRP A 359 -12.28 12.68 -24.29
CA TRP A 359 -12.03 11.77 -23.17
C TRP A 359 -10.57 11.31 -23.11
N GLN A 360 -10.01 10.89 -24.26
CA GLN A 360 -8.59 10.52 -24.35
C GLN A 360 -7.65 11.68 -23.98
N GLY A 361 -7.96 12.87 -24.51
CA GLY A 361 -7.21 14.07 -24.18
C GLY A 361 -7.28 14.43 -22.69
N SER A 362 -8.44 14.29 -22.08
CA SER A 362 -8.62 14.55 -20.63
C SER A 362 -7.84 13.53 -19.78
N VAL A 363 -7.90 12.24 -20.11
CA VAL A 363 -7.11 11.21 -19.41
C VAL A 363 -5.63 11.50 -19.55
N ALA A 364 -5.14 11.79 -20.75
CA ALA A 364 -3.73 12.10 -21.00
C ALA A 364 -3.30 13.37 -20.24
N MET A 365 -4.07 14.45 -20.36
CA MET A 365 -3.75 15.73 -19.71
C MET A 365 -3.67 15.59 -18.19
N LEU A 366 -4.64 14.90 -17.57
CA LEU A 366 -4.64 14.68 -16.12
C LEU A 366 -3.49 13.75 -15.70
N THR A 367 -3.24 12.68 -16.47
CA THR A 367 -2.12 11.78 -16.18
C THR A 367 -0.79 12.55 -16.19
N PHE A 368 -0.53 13.36 -17.23
CA PHE A 368 0.69 14.16 -17.32
C PHE A 368 0.75 15.25 -16.24
N GLY A 369 -0.35 15.93 -15.95
CA GLY A 369 -0.41 16.93 -14.87
C GLY A 369 -0.07 16.31 -13.51
N PHE A 370 -0.59 15.13 -13.24
CA PHE A 370 -0.34 14.43 -11.98
C PHE A 370 1.02 13.74 -11.90
N ILE A 371 1.75 13.52 -13.00
CA ILE A 371 3.18 13.15 -12.93
C ILE A 371 3.96 14.19 -12.14
N ILE A 372 3.77 15.47 -12.48
CA ILE A 372 4.50 16.58 -11.84
C ILE A 372 4.05 16.76 -10.38
N LEU A 373 2.74 16.78 -10.15
CA LEU A 373 2.18 16.93 -8.80
C LEU A 373 2.53 15.74 -7.90
N GLY A 374 2.42 14.51 -8.41
CA GLY A 374 2.76 13.29 -7.67
C GLY A 374 4.24 13.19 -7.34
N ALA A 375 5.12 13.52 -8.30
CA ALA A 375 6.56 13.55 -8.04
C ALA A 375 6.94 14.61 -7.00
N ARG A 376 6.26 15.78 -7.03
CA ARG A 376 6.46 16.84 -6.02
C ARG A 376 5.95 16.40 -4.64
N SER A 377 4.75 15.80 -4.56
CA SER A 377 4.20 15.27 -3.31
C SER A 377 5.11 14.20 -2.72
N TYR A 378 5.57 13.26 -3.54
CA TYR A 378 6.54 12.24 -3.13
C TYR A 378 7.82 12.86 -2.56
N ALA A 379 8.38 13.85 -3.27
CA ALA A 379 9.60 14.51 -2.86
C ALA A 379 9.44 15.28 -1.54
N GLN A 380 8.28 15.89 -1.30
CA GLN A 380 7.95 16.55 -0.04
C GLN A 380 7.83 15.57 1.12
N ASP A 381 7.13 14.44 0.90
CA ASP A 381 7.01 13.37 1.90
C ASP A 381 8.38 12.80 2.27
N VAL A 382 9.23 12.48 1.27
CA VAL A 382 10.62 12.04 1.50
C VAL A 382 11.40 13.10 2.30
N ALA A 383 11.26 14.37 1.92
CA ALA A 383 12.00 15.45 2.59
C ALA A 383 11.62 15.55 4.08
N VAL A 384 10.34 15.37 4.43
CA VAL A 384 9.90 15.33 5.84
C VAL A 384 10.55 14.15 6.57
N ILE A 385 10.44 12.92 6.05
CA ILE A 385 10.98 11.74 6.71
C ILE A 385 12.51 11.84 6.89
N GLU A 386 13.23 12.21 5.84
CA GLU A 386 14.69 12.29 5.89
C GLU A 386 15.19 13.45 6.78
N SER A 387 14.51 14.60 6.78
CA SER A 387 14.93 15.76 7.57
C SER A 387 14.46 15.74 9.03
N GLU A 388 13.41 14.97 9.34
CA GLU A 388 12.87 14.85 10.70
C GLU A 388 13.30 13.55 11.37
N MET A 389 12.78 12.41 10.90
CA MET A 389 12.98 11.11 11.55
C MET A 389 14.41 10.61 11.41
N VAL A 390 14.97 10.62 10.18
CA VAL A 390 16.31 10.07 9.92
C VAL A 390 17.39 10.96 10.56
N VAL A 391 17.26 12.28 10.47
CA VAL A 391 18.20 13.22 11.11
C VAL A 391 18.17 13.04 12.64
N THR A 392 16.97 12.97 13.23
CA THR A 392 16.80 12.79 14.69
C THR A 392 17.36 11.45 15.15
N ALA A 393 17.09 10.36 14.43
CA ALA A 393 17.62 9.04 14.76
C ALA A 393 19.17 8.99 14.74
N LYS A 394 19.78 9.62 13.73
CA LYS A 394 21.24 9.71 13.63
C LYS A 394 21.84 10.60 14.72
N TRP A 395 21.16 11.69 15.10
CA TRP A 395 21.60 12.54 16.19
C TRP A 395 21.57 11.79 17.52
N ILE A 396 20.51 11.01 17.78
CA ILE A 396 20.39 10.18 19.00
C ILE A 396 21.53 9.17 19.09
N ALA A 397 21.78 8.44 18.00
CA ALA A 397 22.86 7.44 17.94
C ALA A 397 24.24 8.02 18.25
N GLN A 398 24.45 9.34 18.04
CA GLN A 398 25.73 10.01 18.25
C GLN A 398 25.84 10.77 19.58
N ASN A 399 24.72 11.21 20.18
CA ASN A 399 24.73 12.18 21.27
C ASN A 399 24.06 11.67 22.56
N VAL A 400 23.28 10.58 22.51
CA VAL A 400 22.61 10.01 23.68
C VAL A 400 23.48 8.90 24.27
N PRO A 401 23.59 8.76 25.60
CA PRO A 401 24.35 7.67 26.25
C PRO A 401 23.82 6.29 25.82
N PRO A 402 24.66 5.29 25.50
CA PRO A 402 24.26 4.02 24.93
C PRO A 402 23.31 3.17 25.79
N ASP A 403 23.28 3.39 27.07
CA ASP A 403 22.44 2.70 28.07
C ASP A 403 21.10 3.39 28.33
N ALA A 404 20.88 4.57 27.74
CA ALA A 404 19.65 5.33 27.88
C ALA A 404 18.45 4.59 27.28
N ILE A 405 17.29 4.77 27.90
CA ILE A 405 16.01 4.25 27.44
C ILE A 405 15.26 5.39 26.75
N ILE A 406 14.94 5.21 25.48
CA ILE A 406 14.20 6.19 24.71
C ILE A 406 12.74 5.72 24.49
N ALA A 407 11.82 6.66 24.49
CA ALA A 407 10.44 6.44 24.10
C ALA A 407 10.13 7.25 22.83
N ALA A 408 9.47 6.65 21.86
CA ALA A 408 9.11 7.32 20.61
C ALA A 408 7.77 6.84 20.05
N HIS A 409 7.11 7.71 19.28
CA HIS A 409 5.92 7.34 18.52
C HIS A 409 6.30 6.81 17.14
N ASP A 410 7.16 7.54 16.41
CA ASP A 410 7.67 7.15 15.11
C ASP A 410 9.00 6.39 15.32
N ILE A 411 8.96 5.09 15.09
CA ILE A 411 10.05 4.19 15.47
C ILE A 411 10.89 3.68 14.30
N GLY A 412 10.45 3.92 13.06
CA GLY A 412 11.08 3.30 11.89
C GLY A 412 12.55 3.66 11.73
N ALA A 413 12.86 4.94 11.54
CA ALA A 413 14.23 5.43 11.42
C ALA A 413 15.05 5.15 12.69
N LEU A 414 14.46 5.28 13.88
CA LEU A 414 15.09 4.92 15.14
C LEU A 414 15.52 3.45 15.19
N GLY A 415 14.64 2.54 14.76
CA GLY A 415 14.98 1.11 14.71
C GLY A 415 16.11 0.78 13.76
N TYR A 416 16.24 1.56 12.69
CA TYR A 416 17.22 1.29 11.65
C TYR A 416 18.60 1.96 11.93
N PHE A 417 18.60 3.21 12.37
CA PHE A 417 19.84 4.01 12.52
C PHE A 417 20.35 4.08 13.95
N ASP A 418 19.58 3.59 14.93
CA ASP A 418 19.91 3.65 16.35
C ASP A 418 19.77 2.29 17.03
N ASN A 419 20.47 2.08 18.15
CA ASN A 419 20.51 0.82 18.91
C ASN A 419 20.08 0.94 20.38
N HIS A 420 19.63 2.11 20.84
CA HIS A 420 19.18 2.28 22.21
C HIS A 420 17.96 1.40 22.53
N LYS A 421 17.74 1.13 23.83
CA LYS A 421 16.48 0.52 24.29
C LYS A 421 15.32 1.43 23.92
N LEU A 422 14.36 0.90 23.20
CA LEU A 422 13.23 1.66 22.63
C LEU A 422 11.92 1.18 23.21
N ILE A 423 11.12 2.12 23.71
CA ILE A 423 9.71 1.95 24.06
C ILE A 423 8.89 2.61 22.96
N ASP A 424 8.02 1.83 22.35
CA ASP A 424 7.19 2.26 21.23
C ASP A 424 5.82 2.72 21.71
N LEU A 425 5.54 4.01 21.58
CA LEU A 425 4.30 4.65 21.99
C LEU A 425 3.16 4.43 20.99
N ALA A 426 3.47 3.92 19.79
CA ALA A 426 2.47 3.47 18.82
C ALA A 426 2.03 2.01 19.04
N GLY A 427 2.71 1.27 19.94
CA GLY A 427 2.30 -0.07 20.35
C GLY A 427 2.65 -1.22 19.38
N LEU A 428 3.49 -0.98 18.37
CA LEU A 428 3.84 -1.98 17.37
C LEU A 428 4.79 -3.05 17.95
N ILE A 429 5.79 -2.58 18.74
CA ILE A 429 6.77 -3.46 19.42
C ILE A 429 6.62 -3.44 20.93
N SER A 430 5.84 -2.50 21.48
CA SER A 430 5.47 -2.38 22.90
C SER A 430 3.96 -2.49 23.06
N PRO A 431 3.34 -3.69 22.86
CA PRO A 431 1.89 -3.85 22.84
C PRO A 431 1.19 -3.49 24.17
N GLU A 432 1.94 -3.44 25.26
CA GLU A 432 1.44 -2.96 26.55
C GLU A 432 0.96 -1.51 26.55
N VAL A 433 1.38 -0.70 25.56
CA VAL A 433 0.94 0.70 25.39
C VAL A 433 -0.45 0.79 24.74
N ILE A 434 -0.88 -0.21 23.97
CA ILE A 434 -2.12 -0.18 23.19
C ILE A 434 -3.35 0.23 24.01
N PRO A 435 -3.57 -0.24 25.28
CA PRO A 435 -4.76 0.12 26.06
C PRO A 435 -4.85 1.59 26.47
N PHE A 436 -3.76 2.35 26.38
CA PHE A 436 -3.70 3.77 26.76
C PHE A 436 -2.98 4.64 25.72
N ILE A 437 -2.97 4.20 24.47
CA ILE A 437 -2.44 4.97 23.36
C ILE A 437 -3.12 6.36 23.30
N ARG A 438 -2.34 7.44 23.17
CA ARG A 438 -2.81 8.85 23.22
C ARG A 438 -3.34 9.34 24.59
N ASP A 439 -3.34 8.52 25.65
CA ASP A 439 -3.65 8.95 27.02
C ASP A 439 -2.37 9.46 27.69
N GLU A 440 -2.05 10.75 27.53
CA GLU A 440 -0.78 11.33 27.97
C GLU A 440 -0.54 11.15 29.49
N PRO A 441 -1.51 11.28 30.40
CA PRO A 441 -1.31 10.98 31.83
C PRO A 441 -0.88 9.53 32.11
N ARG A 442 -1.51 8.56 31.45
CA ARG A 442 -1.13 7.14 31.58
C ARG A 442 0.20 6.85 30.93
N ILE A 443 0.47 7.44 29.78
CA ILE A 443 1.78 7.37 29.11
C ILE A 443 2.86 7.89 30.07
N ALA A 444 2.67 9.06 30.68
CA ALA A 444 3.63 9.61 31.65
C ALA A 444 3.92 8.65 32.81
N SER A 445 2.87 8.07 33.40
CA SER A 445 3.01 7.09 34.47
C SER A 445 3.78 5.85 34.03
N PHE A 446 3.50 5.36 32.83
CA PHE A 446 4.18 4.22 32.22
C PHE A 446 5.65 4.51 31.93
N LEU A 447 5.99 5.67 31.37
CA LEU A 447 7.36 6.09 31.10
C LEU A 447 8.18 6.25 32.36
N ASN A 448 7.59 6.79 33.44
CA ASN A 448 8.19 6.84 34.76
C ASN A 448 8.48 5.44 35.32
N TYR A 449 7.50 4.53 35.23
CA TYR A 449 7.67 3.13 35.66
C TYR A 449 8.80 2.42 34.89
N ARG A 450 8.91 2.68 33.59
CA ARG A 450 9.92 2.09 32.69
C ARG A 450 11.28 2.81 32.78
N SER A 451 11.41 3.83 33.61
CA SER A 451 12.64 4.62 33.79
C SER A 451 13.18 5.18 32.47
N VAL A 452 12.29 5.75 31.65
CA VAL A 452 12.67 6.38 30.38
C VAL A 452 13.54 7.61 30.63
N ASP A 453 14.55 7.84 29.80
CA ASP A 453 15.45 8.98 29.88
C ASP A 453 15.09 10.08 28.85
N TYR A 454 14.61 9.68 27.66
CA TYR A 454 14.27 10.62 26.59
C TYR A 454 12.94 10.27 25.92
N LEU A 455 12.16 11.31 25.61
CA LEU A 455 10.97 11.22 24.75
C LEU A 455 11.30 11.85 23.39
N ILE A 456 10.93 11.14 22.31
CA ILE A 456 11.10 11.60 20.93
C ILE A 456 9.74 11.66 20.27
N ALA A 457 9.33 12.84 19.87
CA ALA A 457 8.04 13.04 19.20
C ALA A 457 7.97 14.39 18.47
N PHE A 458 7.00 14.52 17.59
CA PHE A 458 6.47 15.84 17.23
C PHE A 458 5.71 16.40 18.43
N PRO A 459 5.93 17.66 18.83
CA PRO A 459 5.28 18.25 20.01
C PRO A 459 3.75 18.12 20.00
N ASP A 460 3.12 18.24 18.83
CA ASP A 460 1.67 18.17 18.66
C ASP A 460 1.09 16.77 18.92
N PHE A 461 1.93 15.73 18.91
CA PHE A 461 1.48 14.35 19.23
C PHE A 461 1.24 14.16 20.73
N TYR A 462 2.00 14.87 21.56
CA TYR A 462 1.94 14.82 23.02
C TYR A 462 2.05 16.22 23.61
N PRO A 463 1.06 17.11 23.39
CA PRO A 463 1.16 18.53 23.75
C PRO A 463 1.25 18.76 25.26
N LEU A 464 0.64 17.92 26.10
CA LEU A 464 0.70 18.06 27.54
C LEU A 464 2.06 17.64 28.13
N LEU A 465 2.70 16.64 27.52
CA LEU A 465 4.02 16.17 27.92
C LEU A 465 5.11 17.09 27.39
N SER A 466 5.08 17.41 26.10
CA SER A 466 6.11 18.26 25.46
C SER A 466 6.21 19.64 26.06
N ALA A 467 5.09 20.24 26.50
CA ALA A 467 5.07 21.56 27.15
C ALA A 467 5.79 21.60 28.50
N LYS A 468 5.99 20.45 29.16
CA LYS A 468 6.61 20.36 30.51
C LYS A 468 8.06 19.87 30.48
N LEU A 469 8.53 19.37 29.35
CA LEU A 469 9.83 18.75 29.22
C LEU A 469 10.88 19.71 28.65
N THR A 470 12.14 19.47 28.97
CA THR A 470 13.26 20.22 28.40
C THR A 470 13.63 19.64 27.05
N THR A 471 13.58 20.46 26.00
CA THR A 471 14.04 20.09 24.66
C THR A 471 15.56 20.12 24.61
N VAL A 472 16.18 19.01 24.24
CA VAL A 472 17.65 18.89 24.09
C VAL A 472 18.08 18.91 22.63
N PHE A 473 17.17 18.58 21.71
CA PHE A 473 17.41 18.64 20.27
C PHE A 473 16.13 18.91 19.51
N THR A 474 16.26 19.58 18.37
CA THR A 474 15.21 19.76 17.39
C THR A 474 15.81 19.63 15.99
N SER A 475 15.14 18.92 15.09
CA SER A 475 15.60 18.67 13.72
C SER A 475 15.83 19.97 12.92
N ASN A 476 15.09 21.05 13.27
CA ASN A 476 15.15 22.36 12.63
C ASN A 476 14.93 22.36 11.10
N SER A 477 14.20 21.38 10.60
CA SER A 477 13.87 21.29 9.18
C SER A 477 13.07 22.52 8.70
N PRO A 478 13.57 23.28 7.72
CA PRO A 478 12.82 24.38 7.14
C PRO A 478 11.61 23.89 6.34
N ILE A 479 11.65 22.65 5.81
CA ILE A 479 10.60 22.07 4.97
C ILE A 479 9.35 21.86 5.81
N THR A 480 9.47 21.20 6.97
CA THR A 480 8.35 20.93 7.89
C THR A 480 7.72 22.23 8.38
N ARG A 481 8.57 23.23 8.71
CA ARG A 481 8.08 24.58 9.11
C ARG A 481 7.33 25.30 7.98
N GLN A 482 7.77 25.18 6.73
CA GLN A 482 7.07 25.75 5.57
C GLN A 482 5.71 25.09 5.35
N MET A 483 5.54 23.83 5.77
CA MET A 483 4.26 23.12 5.76
C MET A 483 3.36 23.45 6.96
N GLY A 484 3.80 24.36 7.84
CA GLY A 484 3.06 24.77 9.03
C GLY A 484 3.06 23.75 10.16
N GLN A 485 4.02 22.80 10.16
CA GLN A 485 4.12 21.76 11.16
C GLN A 485 5.32 21.99 12.10
N PRO A 486 5.24 21.60 13.39
CA PRO A 486 6.37 21.62 14.28
C PRO A 486 7.43 20.62 13.84
N ASN A 487 8.70 20.90 14.17
CA ASN A 487 9.78 19.97 13.95
C ASN A 487 9.78 18.86 15.03
N MET A 488 10.30 17.68 14.66
CA MET A 488 10.55 16.60 15.60
C MET A 488 11.57 17.05 16.66
N ALA A 489 11.31 16.70 17.91
CA ALA A 489 12.13 17.07 19.04
C ALA A 489 12.51 15.86 19.92
N VAL A 490 13.66 15.98 20.57
CA VAL A 490 14.12 15.10 21.65
C VAL A 490 14.00 15.85 22.97
N PHE A 491 13.24 15.28 23.87
CA PHE A 491 12.99 15.83 25.20
C PHE A 491 13.68 14.99 26.27
N LEU A 492 14.29 15.64 27.23
CA LEU A 492 14.79 14.98 28.42
C LEU A 492 13.61 14.62 29.32
N TRP A 493 13.41 13.31 29.59
CA TRP A 493 12.28 12.86 30.40
C TRP A 493 12.50 13.04 31.89
N LYS A 494 13.70 12.74 32.37
CA LYS A 494 14.10 13.01 33.74
C LYS A 494 14.83 14.35 33.78
N THR A 495 14.32 15.26 34.62
CA THR A 495 15.11 16.41 35.04
C THR A 495 16.30 15.88 35.87
N PRO A 496 17.53 16.32 35.63
CA PRO A 496 18.67 15.94 36.39
C PRO A 496 18.52 16.29 37.87
#